data_e74f617222bcfb4bce0f663deb846da6
#
_entry.id   e74f617222bcfb4bce0f663deb846da6
#
_cell.length_a   1.000
_cell.length_b   1.000
_cell.length_c   1.000
_cell.angle_alpha   90.00
_cell.angle_beta   90.00
_cell.angle_gamma   90.00
#
_symmetry.space_group_name_H-M   'P 1'
#
loop_
_entity.id
_entity.type
_entity.pdbx_description
1 polymer ?
#
loop_
_entity_poly.entity_id
_entity_poly.type
_entity_poly.pdbx_seq_one_letter_code
_entity_poly.pdbx_strand_id
1 'polypeptide(L)'
;VVSVSILIPVRKYLSSGSSVPTGWMNAIEAIVKFIRDSIAKPNVGEKWVMTWAPVLLTFFFFILFANGIGMVPIFDVLGLVNRFIFGIPYSDSHNVINGMLHGGVTATGNFNVTGALATVTFFSIMTAGILAHGFNKHWKNLVPHGLAWPVYIILIPIEVMGLFVKPFALTMRLAANMTGGHIALLALLSLMAIFGEMFSSAVAGIGVSLIAVPMAAAIAGLEIIVVLVQAYVFTLLTAVFIGMAIHVHH
;
A
#
# COMPACT_ATOMS: atom_id res chain seq x y z
N VAL A 1 0.16 9.38 -12.85
CA VAL A 1 -1.25 9.46 -12.47
C VAL A 1 -1.39 10.14 -11.11
N VAL A 2 -0.79 9.62 -10.01
CA VAL A 2 -0.91 10.19 -8.65
C VAL A 2 -0.60 11.69 -8.62
N SER A 3 0.55 12.10 -9.15
CA SER A 3 0.96 13.50 -9.19
C SER A 3 -0.05 14.38 -9.96
N VAL A 4 -0.59 13.86 -11.05
CA VAL A 4 -1.57 14.59 -11.88
C VAL A 4 -2.90 14.73 -11.13
N SER A 5 -3.38 13.66 -10.49
CA SER A 5 -4.66 13.66 -9.77
C SER A 5 -4.67 14.59 -8.55
N ILE A 6 -3.51 14.85 -7.95
CA ILE A 6 -3.38 15.74 -6.80
C ILE A 6 -2.93 17.16 -7.21
N LEU A 7 -1.90 17.27 -8.07
CA LEU A 7 -1.32 18.57 -8.40
C LEU A 7 -2.26 19.46 -9.22
N ILE A 8 -3.05 18.88 -10.14
CA ILE A 8 -3.96 19.70 -10.97
C ILE A 8 -5.05 20.36 -10.11
N PRO A 9 -5.81 19.64 -9.25
CA PRO A 9 -6.79 20.25 -8.38
C PRO A 9 -6.20 21.28 -7.42
N VAL A 10 -5.05 20.97 -6.81
CA VAL A 10 -4.35 21.89 -5.89
C VAL A 10 -3.92 23.16 -6.61
N ARG A 11 -3.31 23.04 -7.79
CA ARG A 11 -2.86 24.19 -8.58
C ARG A 11 -4.05 25.06 -9.02
N LYS A 12 -5.15 24.44 -9.47
CA LYS A 12 -6.39 25.14 -9.83
C LYS A 12 -7.00 25.86 -8.64
N TYR A 13 -7.00 25.24 -7.46
CA TYR A 13 -7.49 25.85 -6.21
C TYR A 13 -6.64 27.07 -5.82
N LEU A 14 -5.32 26.94 -5.81
CA LEU A 14 -4.41 28.03 -5.50
C LEU A 14 -4.54 29.21 -6.48
N SER A 15 -4.82 28.94 -7.75
CA SER A 15 -5.02 29.99 -8.76
C SER A 15 -6.40 30.67 -8.69
N SER A 16 -7.41 30.01 -8.10
CA SER A 16 -8.78 30.54 -8.04
C SER A 16 -8.99 31.59 -6.94
N GLY A 17 -8.06 31.70 -5.97
CA GLY A 17 -8.16 32.63 -4.84
C GLY A 17 -9.37 32.41 -3.90
N SER A 18 -10.09 31.29 -4.07
CA SER A 18 -11.22 30.95 -3.22
C SER A 18 -10.75 30.51 -1.84
N SER A 19 -11.42 31.00 -0.77
CA SER A 19 -11.09 30.64 0.60
C SER A 19 -11.60 29.26 1.03
N VAL A 20 -12.54 28.69 0.27
CA VAL A 20 -13.15 27.39 0.56
C VAL A 20 -12.95 26.45 -0.63
N PRO A 21 -12.35 25.27 -0.42
CA PRO A 21 -12.20 24.28 -1.49
C PRO A 21 -13.55 23.66 -1.83
N THR A 22 -13.77 23.41 -3.13
CA THR A 22 -15.00 22.81 -3.65
C THR A 22 -14.69 21.57 -4.48
N GLY A 23 -15.65 20.65 -4.58
CA GLY A 23 -15.55 19.46 -5.42
C GLY A 23 -14.43 18.51 -4.98
N TRP A 24 -13.61 18.04 -5.93
CA TRP A 24 -12.53 17.08 -5.69
C TRP A 24 -11.46 17.61 -4.72
N MET A 25 -11.20 18.90 -4.72
CA MET A 25 -10.24 19.51 -3.80
C MET A 25 -10.69 19.41 -2.34
N ASN A 26 -11.99 19.50 -2.08
CA ASN A 26 -12.55 19.30 -0.73
C ASN A 26 -12.32 17.87 -0.22
N ALA A 27 -12.45 16.86 -1.09
CA ALA A 27 -12.15 15.48 -0.73
C ALA A 27 -10.66 15.28 -0.40
N ILE A 28 -9.76 15.86 -1.20
CA ILE A 28 -8.31 15.81 -0.92
C ILE A 28 -8.01 16.49 0.42
N GLU A 29 -8.56 17.66 0.67
CA GLU A 29 -8.36 18.40 1.94
C GLU A 29 -8.88 17.62 3.14
N ALA A 30 -10.04 16.97 3.02
CA ALA A 30 -10.59 16.14 4.08
C ALA A 30 -9.65 14.97 4.43
N ILE A 31 -9.08 14.30 3.42
CA ILE A 31 -8.11 13.22 3.62
C ILE A 31 -6.82 13.77 4.25
N VAL A 32 -6.31 14.90 3.76
CA VAL A 32 -5.10 15.54 4.30
C VAL A 32 -5.29 15.90 5.77
N LYS A 33 -6.43 16.51 6.12
CA LYS A 33 -6.78 16.83 7.51
C LYS A 33 -6.89 15.57 8.36
N PHE A 34 -7.56 14.55 7.86
CA PHE A 34 -7.70 13.27 8.56
C PHE A 34 -6.32 12.66 8.87
N ILE A 35 -5.44 12.53 7.89
CA ILE A 35 -4.10 11.95 8.09
C ILE A 35 -3.27 12.81 9.05
N ARG A 36 -3.32 14.15 8.90
CA ARG A 36 -2.57 15.06 9.76
C ARG A 36 -3.08 15.04 11.21
N ASP A 37 -4.39 15.17 11.40
CA ASP A 37 -4.97 15.43 12.71
C ASP A 37 -5.30 14.16 13.48
N SER A 38 -5.72 13.07 12.78
CA SER A 38 -6.09 11.80 13.40
C SER A 38 -4.96 10.78 13.43
N ILE A 39 -3.94 10.89 12.55
CA ILE A 39 -2.83 9.93 12.51
C ILE A 39 -1.51 10.58 12.91
N ALA A 40 -1.08 11.65 12.22
CA ALA A 40 0.24 12.22 12.47
C ALA A 40 0.31 12.89 13.84
N LYS A 41 -0.59 13.81 14.14
CA LYS A 41 -0.57 14.62 15.37
C LYS A 41 -0.58 13.78 16.66
N PRO A 42 -1.44 12.76 16.83
CA PRO A 42 -1.46 11.95 18.06
C PRO A 42 -0.20 11.11 18.25
N ASN A 43 0.44 10.66 17.17
CA ASN A 43 1.58 9.76 17.24
C ASN A 43 2.93 10.50 17.30
N VAL A 44 3.10 11.54 16.48
CA VAL A 44 4.38 12.26 16.32
C VAL A 44 4.46 13.51 17.22
N GLY A 45 3.31 14.03 17.66
CA GLY A 45 3.19 15.23 18.47
C GLY A 45 3.13 16.53 17.65
N GLU A 46 2.62 17.61 18.26
CA GLU A 46 2.40 18.90 17.58
C GLU A 46 3.69 19.51 17.00
N LYS A 47 4.80 19.36 17.71
CA LYS A 47 6.10 19.91 17.30
C LYS A 47 6.60 19.32 15.99
N TRP A 48 6.38 18.01 15.77
CA TRP A 48 6.95 17.27 14.67
C TRP A 48 5.97 16.97 13.55
N VAL A 49 4.67 17.27 13.75
CA VAL A 49 3.62 16.97 12.77
C VAL A 49 3.89 17.59 11.40
N MET A 50 4.36 18.83 11.36
CA MET A 50 4.63 19.53 10.10
C MET A 50 5.81 18.93 9.34
N THR A 51 6.73 18.28 10.03
CA THR A 51 7.90 17.61 9.42
C THR A 51 7.51 16.25 8.84
N TRP A 52 6.70 15.47 9.58
CA TRP A 52 6.41 14.08 9.21
C TRP A 52 5.09 13.88 8.46
N ALA A 53 4.13 14.79 8.59
CA ALA A 53 2.86 14.69 7.86
C ALA A 53 3.04 14.59 6.33
N PRO A 54 3.95 15.33 5.66
CA PRO A 54 4.17 15.18 4.22
C PRO A 54 4.62 13.76 3.82
N VAL A 55 5.49 13.13 4.61
CA VAL A 55 5.97 11.75 4.36
C VAL A 55 4.82 10.76 4.51
N LEU A 56 4.03 10.89 5.57
CA LEU A 56 2.87 10.04 5.84
C LEU A 56 1.79 10.19 4.76
N LEU A 57 1.53 11.42 4.31
CA LEU A 57 0.62 11.69 3.19
C LEU A 57 1.12 11.08 1.89
N THR A 58 2.43 11.15 1.63
CA THR A 58 3.03 10.54 0.44
C THR A 58 2.83 9.02 0.47
N PHE A 59 3.08 8.35 1.60
CA PHE A 59 2.82 6.92 1.73
C PHE A 59 1.35 6.57 1.51
N PHE A 60 0.44 7.31 2.16
CA PHE A 60 -0.98 7.06 2.02
C PHE A 60 -1.45 7.16 0.58
N PHE A 61 -1.19 8.29 -0.07
CA PHE A 61 -1.63 8.50 -1.45
C PHE A 61 -0.93 7.59 -2.45
N PHE A 62 0.38 7.33 -2.25
CA PHE A 62 1.11 6.42 -3.12
C PHE A 62 0.52 5.01 -3.07
N ILE A 63 0.34 4.45 -1.88
CA ILE A 63 -0.21 3.09 -1.70
C ILE A 63 -1.65 3.03 -2.21
N LEU A 64 -2.47 4.02 -1.87
CA LEU A 64 -3.87 4.08 -2.28
C LEU A 64 -4.01 4.08 -3.80
N PHE A 65 -3.30 4.98 -4.49
CA PHE A 65 -3.40 5.11 -5.94
C PHE A 65 -2.67 3.97 -6.67
N ALA A 66 -1.52 3.53 -6.19
CA ALA A 66 -0.75 2.46 -6.81
C ALA A 66 -1.52 1.14 -6.79
N ASN A 67 -2.21 0.83 -5.69
CA ASN A 67 -3.07 -0.34 -5.59
C ASN A 67 -4.41 -0.14 -6.30
N GLY A 68 -5.04 1.03 -6.13
CA GLY A 68 -6.31 1.33 -6.78
C GLY A 68 -6.24 1.25 -8.30
N ILE A 69 -5.14 1.73 -8.92
CA ILE A 69 -4.93 1.62 -10.37
C ILE A 69 -4.74 0.16 -10.79
N GLY A 70 -4.01 -0.63 -10.00
CA GLY A 70 -3.77 -2.05 -10.28
C GLY A 70 -5.04 -2.91 -10.19
N MET A 71 -6.05 -2.45 -9.46
CA MET A 71 -7.35 -3.14 -9.36
C MET A 71 -8.30 -2.85 -10.52
N VAL A 72 -8.10 -1.74 -11.24
CA VAL A 72 -8.93 -1.45 -12.40
C VAL A 72 -8.46 -2.35 -13.54
N PRO A 73 -9.31 -3.24 -14.09
CA PRO A 73 -8.93 -4.21 -15.12
C PRO A 73 -8.75 -3.54 -16.50
N ILE A 74 -8.01 -2.42 -16.53
CA ILE A 74 -7.74 -1.66 -17.76
C ILE A 74 -6.98 -2.53 -18.75
N PHE A 75 -6.01 -3.31 -18.24
CA PHE A 75 -5.18 -4.17 -19.06
C PHE A 75 -5.98 -5.35 -19.61
N ASP A 76 -6.85 -5.96 -18.80
CA ASP A 76 -7.72 -7.05 -19.25
C ASP A 76 -8.72 -6.59 -20.30
N VAL A 77 -9.31 -5.40 -20.11
CA VAL A 77 -10.21 -4.79 -21.10
C VAL A 77 -9.47 -4.46 -22.38
N LEU A 78 -8.26 -3.90 -22.31
CA LEU A 78 -7.41 -3.66 -23.48
C LEU A 78 -7.04 -4.96 -24.21
N GLY A 79 -6.79 -6.05 -23.48
CA GLY A 79 -6.54 -7.37 -24.03
C GLY A 79 -7.76 -7.93 -24.78
N LEU A 80 -8.95 -7.78 -24.21
CA LEU A 80 -10.19 -8.16 -24.87
C LEU A 80 -10.43 -7.33 -26.15
N VAL A 81 -10.24 -6.01 -26.09
CA VAL A 81 -10.34 -5.12 -27.25
C VAL A 81 -9.32 -5.53 -28.33
N ASN A 82 -8.07 -5.79 -27.93
CA ASN A 82 -7.01 -6.23 -28.87
C ASN A 82 -7.39 -7.53 -29.59
N ARG A 83 -7.96 -8.49 -28.86
CA ARG A 83 -8.40 -9.78 -29.39
C ARG A 83 -9.64 -9.67 -30.28
N PHE A 84 -10.68 -8.96 -29.81
CA PHE A 84 -11.97 -8.94 -30.52
C PHE A 84 -12.04 -7.91 -31.65
N ILE A 85 -11.32 -6.78 -31.56
CA ILE A 85 -11.34 -5.71 -32.56
C ILE A 85 -10.19 -5.83 -33.54
N PHE A 86 -8.97 -6.12 -33.06
CA PHE A 86 -7.77 -6.20 -33.91
C PHE A 86 -7.38 -7.62 -34.28
N GLY A 87 -8.04 -8.68 -33.73
CA GLY A 87 -7.77 -10.06 -34.08
C GLY A 87 -6.40 -10.56 -33.71
N ILE A 88 -5.66 -9.88 -32.81
CA ILE A 88 -4.28 -10.21 -32.47
C ILE A 88 -4.29 -11.28 -31.36
N PRO A 89 -3.66 -12.46 -31.60
CA PRO A 89 -3.62 -13.53 -30.62
C PRO A 89 -2.72 -13.18 -29.44
N TYR A 90 -3.04 -13.73 -28.27
CA TYR A 90 -2.31 -13.54 -27.01
C TYR A 90 -0.83 -14.00 -27.07
N SER A 91 -0.51 -14.88 -28.00
CA SER A 91 0.85 -15.44 -28.20
C SER A 91 1.80 -14.50 -28.94
N ASP A 92 1.33 -13.39 -29.48
CA ASP A 92 2.20 -12.44 -30.18
C ASP A 92 2.92 -11.52 -29.19
N SER A 93 4.16 -11.92 -28.84
CA SER A 93 5.03 -11.21 -27.88
C SER A 93 5.60 -9.89 -28.44
N HIS A 94 5.50 -9.64 -29.74
CA HIS A 94 5.98 -8.41 -30.37
C HIS A 94 4.97 -7.26 -30.29
N ASN A 95 3.75 -7.54 -29.91
CA ASN A 95 2.73 -6.50 -29.77
C ASN A 95 2.90 -5.76 -28.43
N VAL A 96 3.07 -4.43 -28.50
CA VAL A 96 3.25 -3.53 -27.34
C VAL A 96 2.09 -3.69 -26.33
N ILE A 97 0.87 -3.90 -26.82
CA ILE A 97 -0.33 -4.09 -25.96
C ILE A 97 -0.22 -5.41 -25.20
N ASN A 98 0.20 -6.51 -25.85
CA ASN A 98 0.40 -7.78 -25.18
C ASN A 98 1.54 -7.71 -24.14
N GLY A 99 2.61 -6.93 -24.41
CA GLY A 99 3.65 -6.65 -23.44
C GLY A 99 3.16 -5.86 -22.21
N MET A 100 2.22 -4.94 -22.39
CA MET A 100 1.58 -4.19 -21.30
C MET A 100 0.62 -5.05 -20.46
N LEU A 101 -0.03 -6.05 -21.08
CA LEU A 101 -0.93 -7.00 -20.41
C LEU A 101 -0.23 -7.82 -19.31
N HIS A 102 1.06 -8.11 -19.46
CA HIS A 102 1.84 -8.78 -18.41
C HIS A 102 2.13 -7.89 -17.19
N GLY A 103 1.79 -6.59 -17.24
CA GLY A 103 1.99 -5.61 -16.16
C GLY A 103 0.78 -5.41 -15.23
N GLY A 104 -0.30 -6.14 -15.39
CA GLY A 104 -1.56 -5.97 -14.63
C GLY A 104 -1.53 -6.39 -13.15
N VAL A 105 -0.36 -6.41 -12.53
CA VAL A 105 -0.22 -6.70 -11.09
C VAL A 105 -0.23 -5.39 -10.31
N THR A 106 -0.96 -5.37 -9.17
CA THR A 106 -0.94 -4.23 -8.25
C THR A 106 0.50 -3.92 -7.82
N ALA A 107 0.86 -2.64 -7.78
CA ALA A 107 2.24 -2.23 -7.53
C ALA A 107 2.79 -2.78 -6.21
N THR A 108 1.95 -2.89 -5.17
CA THR A 108 2.37 -3.42 -3.87
C THR A 108 2.37 -4.96 -3.79
N GLY A 109 1.86 -5.67 -4.79
CA GLY A 109 2.10 -7.11 -4.98
C GLY A 109 3.56 -7.41 -5.35
N ASN A 110 4.30 -6.41 -5.82
CA ASN A 110 5.72 -6.56 -6.13
C ASN A 110 6.58 -6.30 -4.88
N PHE A 111 7.35 -7.31 -4.44
CA PHE A 111 8.24 -7.21 -3.29
C PHE A 111 9.29 -6.09 -3.38
N ASN A 112 9.74 -5.73 -4.58
CA ASN A 112 10.69 -4.64 -4.76
C ASN A 112 10.07 -3.28 -4.38
N VAL A 113 8.82 -3.05 -4.74
CA VAL A 113 8.10 -1.80 -4.41
C VAL A 113 7.82 -1.74 -2.91
N THR A 114 7.32 -2.83 -2.33
CA THR A 114 7.03 -2.89 -0.89
C THR A 114 8.31 -2.84 -0.05
N GLY A 115 9.38 -3.47 -0.50
CA GLY A 115 10.72 -3.38 0.11
C GLY A 115 11.30 -1.96 0.06
N ALA A 116 11.11 -1.25 -1.06
CA ALA A 116 11.51 0.16 -1.17
C ALA A 116 10.74 1.04 -0.18
N LEU A 117 9.42 0.87 -0.05
CA LEU A 117 8.60 1.59 0.93
C LEU A 117 9.05 1.31 2.37
N ALA A 118 9.34 0.04 2.70
CA ALA A 118 9.85 -0.34 4.01
C ALA A 118 11.23 0.26 4.29
N THR A 119 12.09 0.35 3.28
CA THR A 119 13.40 0.98 3.38
C THR A 119 13.26 2.48 3.67
N VAL A 120 12.37 3.17 2.97
CA VAL A 120 12.09 4.60 3.25
C VAL A 120 11.50 4.78 4.65
N THR A 121 10.61 3.87 5.09
CA THR A 121 10.07 3.87 6.47
C THR A 121 11.18 3.67 7.50
N PHE A 122 12.10 2.73 7.28
CA PHE A 122 13.25 2.49 8.16
C PHE A 122 14.12 3.74 8.31
N PHE A 123 14.50 4.37 7.20
CA PHE A 123 15.26 5.62 7.24
C PHE A 123 14.49 6.75 7.89
N SER A 124 13.17 6.83 7.70
CA SER A 124 12.32 7.82 8.37
C SER A 124 12.33 7.64 9.89
N ILE A 125 12.24 6.41 10.39
CA ILE A 125 12.31 6.09 11.82
C ILE A 125 13.70 6.49 12.39
N MET A 126 14.78 6.13 11.69
CA MET A 126 16.14 6.46 12.11
C MET A 126 16.38 7.98 12.15
N THR A 127 15.98 8.68 11.08
CA THR A 127 16.12 10.14 11.02
C THR A 127 15.27 10.84 12.09
N ALA A 128 14.06 10.35 12.36
CA ALA A 128 13.20 10.90 13.41
C ALA A 128 13.85 10.81 14.80
N GLY A 129 14.40 9.66 15.14
CA GLY A 129 15.11 9.48 16.42
C GLY A 129 16.38 10.33 16.53
N ILE A 130 17.15 10.45 15.44
CA ILE A 130 18.37 11.27 15.41
C ILE A 130 18.03 12.76 15.51
N LEU A 131 16.99 13.24 14.81
CA LEU A 131 16.55 14.64 14.88
C LEU A 131 15.99 15.01 16.25
N ALA A 132 15.33 14.08 16.93
CA ALA A 132 14.72 14.33 18.24
C ALA A 132 15.78 14.35 19.37
N HIS A 133 16.73 13.44 19.34
CA HIS A 133 17.67 13.20 20.47
C HIS A 133 19.14 13.42 20.13
N GLY A 134 19.48 13.55 18.85
CA GLY A 134 20.86 13.54 18.37
C GLY A 134 21.44 12.13 18.24
N PHE A 135 22.47 11.98 17.40
CA PHE A 135 23.01 10.68 17.01
C PHE A 135 23.43 9.81 18.20
N ASN A 136 24.23 10.33 19.12
CA ASN A 136 24.77 9.57 20.26
C ASN A 136 23.66 9.18 21.27
N LYS A 137 22.71 10.08 21.54
CA LYS A 137 21.62 9.81 22.48
C LYS A 137 20.61 8.85 21.89
N HIS A 138 20.33 8.91 20.58
CA HIS A 138 19.42 7.98 19.92
C HIS A 138 19.84 6.52 20.14
N TRP A 139 21.14 6.20 19.94
CA TRP A 139 21.66 4.86 20.19
C TRP A 139 21.66 4.45 21.66
N LYS A 140 21.90 5.40 22.57
CA LYS A 140 21.81 5.12 24.02
C LYS A 140 20.36 4.91 24.47
N ASN A 141 19.43 5.66 23.89
CA ASN A 141 18.01 5.57 24.22
C ASN A 141 17.30 4.34 23.61
N LEU A 142 17.98 3.60 22.73
CA LEU A 142 17.44 2.36 22.16
C LEU A 142 17.21 1.30 23.27
N VAL A 143 17.97 1.39 24.35
CA VAL A 143 17.89 0.44 25.46
C VAL A 143 17.54 1.19 26.74
N PRO A 144 16.51 0.76 27.50
CA PRO A 144 16.13 1.36 28.78
C PRO A 144 17.29 1.38 29.77
N HIS A 145 17.47 2.50 30.47
CA HIS A 145 18.52 2.66 31.47
C HIS A 145 18.08 2.08 32.82
N GLY A 146 19.07 1.58 33.61
CA GLY A 146 18.79 1.10 34.98
C GLY A 146 18.49 -0.40 35.11
N LEU A 147 18.72 -1.19 34.07
CA LEU A 147 18.58 -2.64 34.09
C LEU A 147 19.88 -3.33 34.58
N ALA A 148 19.73 -4.56 35.13
CA ALA A 148 20.88 -5.39 35.51
C ALA A 148 21.71 -5.74 34.25
N TRP A 149 23.06 -5.75 34.40
CA TRP A 149 24.00 -5.98 33.31
C TRP A 149 23.69 -7.21 32.42
N PRO A 150 23.27 -8.38 32.93
CA PRO A 150 22.96 -9.52 32.08
C PRO A 150 21.75 -9.29 31.14
N VAL A 151 20.80 -8.42 31.50
CA VAL A 151 19.62 -8.11 30.71
C VAL A 151 19.96 -7.35 29.44
N TYR A 152 21.02 -6.51 29.49
CA TYR A 152 21.47 -5.76 28.32
C TYR A 152 21.94 -6.67 27.17
N ILE A 153 22.56 -7.82 27.48
CA ILE A 153 23.06 -8.78 26.49
C ILE A 153 21.92 -9.33 25.62
N ILE A 154 20.73 -9.50 26.21
CA ILE A 154 19.56 -10.01 25.50
C ILE A 154 18.76 -8.87 24.89
N LEU A 155 18.63 -7.74 25.56
CA LEU A 155 17.76 -6.65 25.16
C LEU A 155 18.29 -5.88 23.95
N ILE A 156 19.61 -5.63 23.89
CA ILE A 156 20.24 -4.92 22.76
C ILE A 156 19.98 -5.63 21.42
N PRO A 157 20.23 -6.94 21.27
CA PRO A 157 19.92 -7.64 20.04
C PRO A 157 18.42 -7.59 19.67
N ILE A 158 17.53 -7.71 20.66
CA ILE A 158 16.08 -7.69 20.42
C ILE A 158 15.65 -6.31 19.91
N GLU A 159 16.13 -5.24 20.52
CA GLU A 159 15.78 -3.87 20.11
C GLU A 159 16.34 -3.53 18.73
N VAL A 160 17.58 -3.91 18.45
CA VAL A 160 18.18 -3.77 17.12
C VAL A 160 17.41 -4.58 16.07
N MET A 161 17.06 -5.83 16.37
CA MET A 161 16.17 -6.63 15.49
C MET A 161 14.82 -5.95 15.29
N GLY A 162 14.24 -5.36 16.33
CA GLY A 162 12.98 -4.64 16.26
C GLY A 162 12.98 -3.52 15.23
N LEU A 163 14.08 -2.80 15.05
CA LEU A 163 14.23 -1.77 14.04
C LEU A 163 14.08 -2.31 12.60
N PHE A 164 14.52 -3.54 12.34
CA PHE A 164 14.38 -4.20 11.03
C PHE A 164 13.05 -4.92 10.87
N VAL A 165 12.58 -5.57 11.92
CA VAL A 165 11.35 -6.36 11.91
C VAL A 165 10.12 -5.47 11.67
N LYS A 166 10.07 -4.26 12.22
CA LYS A 166 8.94 -3.32 12.05
C LYS A 166 8.69 -2.99 10.58
N PRO A 167 9.67 -2.45 9.80
CA PRO A 167 9.49 -2.21 8.36
C PRO A 167 9.27 -3.49 7.55
N PHE A 168 9.95 -4.59 7.92
CA PHE A 168 9.76 -5.89 7.27
C PHE A 168 8.33 -6.41 7.43
N ALA A 169 7.75 -6.33 8.62
CA ALA A 169 6.37 -6.73 8.87
C ALA A 169 5.37 -5.89 8.05
N LEU A 170 5.63 -4.59 7.87
CA LEU A 170 4.83 -3.73 6.99
C LEU A 170 4.91 -4.20 5.53
N THR A 171 6.11 -4.52 5.04
CA THR A 171 6.33 -5.04 3.69
C THR A 171 5.57 -6.35 3.46
N MET A 172 5.73 -7.30 4.38
CA MET A 172 5.08 -8.62 4.27
C MET A 172 3.57 -8.51 4.28
N ARG A 173 3.00 -7.68 5.14
CA ARG A 173 1.56 -7.45 5.19
C ARG A 173 1.03 -6.86 3.89
N LEU A 174 1.74 -5.86 3.34
CA LEU A 174 1.35 -5.21 2.10
C LEU A 174 1.39 -6.19 0.92
N ALA A 175 2.50 -6.89 0.74
CA ALA A 175 2.69 -7.85 -0.34
C ALA A 175 1.75 -9.07 -0.22
N ALA A 176 1.65 -9.66 0.99
CA ALA A 176 0.86 -10.87 1.21
C ALA A 176 -0.65 -10.65 0.97
N ASN A 177 -1.19 -9.53 1.44
CA ASN A 177 -2.60 -9.22 1.25
C ASN A 177 -2.96 -9.06 -0.23
N MET A 178 -2.12 -8.32 -0.99
CA MET A 178 -2.37 -8.09 -2.42
C MET A 178 -2.15 -9.35 -3.26
N THR A 179 -1.06 -10.08 -3.01
CA THR A 179 -0.79 -11.32 -3.74
C THR A 179 -1.83 -12.40 -3.41
N GLY A 180 -2.21 -12.51 -2.13
CA GLY A 180 -3.21 -13.47 -1.66
C GLY A 180 -4.59 -13.25 -2.27
N GLY A 181 -5.06 -12.00 -2.35
CA GLY A 181 -6.33 -11.64 -3.00
C GLY A 181 -6.35 -12.03 -4.47
N HIS A 182 -5.31 -11.66 -5.24
CA HIS A 182 -5.18 -12.00 -6.65
C HIS A 182 -5.13 -13.52 -6.90
N ILE A 183 -4.37 -14.27 -6.10
CA ILE A 183 -4.30 -15.72 -6.22
C ILE A 183 -5.66 -16.36 -5.93
N ALA A 184 -6.36 -15.90 -4.90
CA ALA A 184 -7.69 -16.41 -4.55
C ALA A 184 -8.71 -16.16 -5.67
N LEU A 185 -8.69 -14.98 -6.27
CA LEU A 185 -9.56 -14.61 -7.38
C LEU A 185 -9.28 -15.46 -8.62
N LEU A 186 -8.01 -15.61 -9.01
CA LEU A 186 -7.60 -16.44 -10.14
C LEU A 186 -7.92 -17.92 -9.92
N ALA A 187 -7.69 -18.45 -8.71
CA ALA A 187 -8.02 -19.83 -8.37
C ALA A 187 -9.53 -20.08 -8.50
N LEU A 188 -10.35 -19.16 -8.06
CA LEU A 188 -11.82 -19.29 -8.16
C LEU A 188 -12.30 -19.24 -9.61
N LEU A 189 -11.75 -18.35 -10.42
CA LEU A 189 -12.11 -18.25 -11.83
C LEU A 189 -11.57 -19.45 -12.65
N SER A 190 -10.41 -19.99 -12.31
CA SER A 190 -9.87 -21.18 -12.98
C SER A 190 -10.72 -22.44 -12.74
N LEU A 191 -11.48 -22.47 -11.67
CA LEU A 191 -12.38 -23.59 -11.36
C LEU A 191 -13.38 -23.86 -12.50
N MET A 192 -13.87 -22.80 -13.15
CA MET A 192 -14.79 -22.93 -14.30
C MET A 192 -14.15 -23.67 -15.47
N ALA A 193 -12.90 -23.35 -15.78
CA ALA A 193 -12.15 -24.01 -16.86
C ALA A 193 -11.84 -25.47 -16.49
N ILE A 194 -11.37 -25.73 -15.28
CA ILE A 194 -11.02 -27.06 -14.78
C ILE A 194 -12.24 -28.00 -14.83
N PHE A 195 -13.40 -27.57 -14.35
CA PHE A 195 -14.61 -28.40 -14.38
C PHE A 195 -15.14 -28.57 -15.79
N GLY A 196 -15.06 -27.53 -16.65
CA GLY A 196 -15.42 -27.64 -18.06
C GLY A 196 -14.58 -28.70 -18.80
N GLU A 197 -13.29 -28.74 -18.58
CA GLU A 197 -12.37 -29.73 -19.15
C GLU A 197 -12.56 -31.14 -18.55
N MET A 198 -12.65 -31.23 -17.21
CA MET A 198 -12.76 -32.52 -16.51
C MET A 198 -14.04 -33.30 -16.92
N PHE A 199 -15.14 -32.61 -17.13
CA PHE A 199 -16.39 -33.24 -17.58
C PHE A 199 -16.58 -33.21 -19.10
N SER A 200 -15.63 -32.65 -19.84
CA SER A 200 -15.70 -32.45 -21.31
C SER A 200 -17.03 -31.82 -21.73
N SER A 201 -17.59 -30.94 -20.89
CA SER A 201 -18.91 -30.36 -21.03
C SER A 201 -18.91 -28.87 -20.69
N ALA A 202 -19.31 -28.05 -21.66
CA ALA A 202 -19.53 -26.63 -21.43
C ALA A 202 -20.58 -26.35 -20.33
N VAL A 203 -21.57 -27.25 -20.20
CA VAL A 203 -22.63 -27.14 -19.20
C VAL A 203 -22.08 -27.26 -17.78
N ALA A 204 -21.08 -28.11 -17.57
CA ALA A 204 -20.43 -28.24 -16.26
C ALA A 204 -19.66 -26.95 -15.88
N GLY A 205 -18.93 -26.37 -16.82
CA GLY A 205 -18.26 -25.09 -16.62
C GLY A 205 -19.25 -23.93 -16.31
N ILE A 206 -20.36 -23.87 -17.06
CA ILE A 206 -21.42 -22.89 -16.83
C ILE A 206 -22.09 -23.12 -15.45
N GLY A 207 -22.34 -24.36 -15.06
CA GLY A 207 -22.90 -24.68 -13.73
C GLY A 207 -22.03 -24.19 -12.59
N VAL A 208 -20.71 -24.38 -12.69
CA VAL A 208 -19.74 -23.87 -11.70
C VAL A 208 -19.66 -22.35 -11.74
N SER A 209 -19.79 -21.72 -12.91
CA SER A 209 -19.72 -20.25 -13.04
C SER A 209 -20.82 -19.54 -12.25
N LEU A 210 -21.99 -20.18 -12.07
CA LEU A 210 -23.11 -19.62 -11.32
C LEU A 210 -22.73 -19.32 -9.84
N ILE A 211 -21.80 -20.07 -9.29
CA ILE A 211 -21.28 -19.88 -7.93
C ILE A 211 -19.94 -19.13 -7.95
N ALA A 212 -19.04 -19.51 -8.86
CA ALA A 212 -17.69 -18.96 -8.92
C ALA A 212 -17.67 -17.46 -9.24
N VAL A 213 -18.52 -16.99 -10.17
CA VAL A 213 -18.56 -15.57 -10.57
C VAL A 213 -19.07 -14.66 -9.45
N PRO A 214 -20.19 -14.95 -8.76
CA PRO A 214 -20.60 -14.13 -7.61
C PRO A 214 -19.59 -14.12 -6.47
N MET A 215 -18.93 -15.27 -6.18
CA MET A 215 -17.88 -15.32 -5.17
C MET A 215 -16.64 -14.52 -5.59
N ALA A 216 -16.22 -14.59 -6.85
CA ALA A 216 -15.14 -13.79 -7.38
C ALA A 216 -15.44 -12.29 -7.28
N ALA A 217 -16.70 -11.88 -7.59
CA ALA A 217 -17.14 -10.51 -7.45
C ALA A 217 -17.12 -10.04 -5.98
N ALA A 218 -17.51 -10.90 -5.04
CA ALA A 218 -17.44 -10.62 -3.62
C ALA A 218 -15.98 -10.44 -3.14
N ILE A 219 -15.06 -11.32 -3.58
CA ILE A 219 -13.63 -11.20 -3.29
C ILE A 219 -13.06 -9.90 -3.88
N ALA A 220 -13.39 -9.56 -5.12
CA ALA A 220 -12.96 -8.30 -5.74
C ALA A 220 -13.48 -7.08 -4.97
N GLY A 221 -14.72 -7.10 -4.50
CA GLY A 221 -15.28 -6.05 -3.65
C GLY A 221 -14.54 -5.93 -2.30
N LEU A 222 -14.19 -7.06 -1.70
CA LEU A 222 -13.40 -7.10 -0.47
C LEU A 222 -11.99 -6.56 -0.70
N GLU A 223 -11.37 -6.84 -1.85
CA GLU A 223 -10.05 -6.36 -2.22
C GLU A 223 -10.01 -4.82 -2.31
N ILE A 224 -11.09 -4.16 -2.79
CA ILE A 224 -11.22 -2.69 -2.78
C ILE A 224 -11.15 -2.14 -1.35
N ILE A 225 -11.84 -2.76 -0.41
CA ILE A 225 -11.80 -2.37 1.00
C ILE A 225 -10.39 -2.56 1.56
N VAL A 226 -9.74 -3.68 1.22
CA VAL A 226 -8.38 -3.99 1.65
C VAL A 226 -7.38 -2.93 1.17
N VAL A 227 -7.51 -2.43 -0.06
CA VAL A 227 -6.65 -1.34 -0.59
C VAL A 227 -6.73 -0.09 0.28
N LEU A 228 -7.94 0.34 0.65
CA LEU A 228 -8.15 1.52 1.52
C LEU A 228 -7.57 1.29 2.91
N VAL A 229 -7.91 0.16 3.52
CA VAL A 229 -7.44 -0.22 4.86
C VAL A 229 -5.92 -0.35 4.88
N GLN A 230 -5.32 -0.89 3.83
CA GLN A 230 -3.89 -1.11 3.75
C GLN A 230 -3.10 0.21 3.66
N ALA A 231 -3.58 1.17 2.86
CA ALA A 231 -2.99 2.51 2.82
C ALA A 231 -3.07 3.20 4.19
N TYR A 232 -4.21 3.07 4.87
CA TYR A 232 -4.42 3.61 6.21
C TYR A 232 -3.49 2.95 7.25
N VAL A 233 -3.48 1.61 7.32
CA VAL A 233 -2.71 0.85 8.31
C VAL A 233 -1.21 1.05 8.13
N PHE A 234 -0.71 1.07 6.88
CA PHE A 234 0.70 1.34 6.61
C PHE A 234 1.10 2.72 7.13
N THR A 235 0.30 3.74 6.82
CA THR A 235 0.54 5.13 7.25
C THR A 235 0.47 5.26 8.77
N LEU A 236 -0.54 4.65 9.40
CA LEU A 236 -0.71 4.65 10.85
C LEU A 236 0.48 4.00 11.56
N LEU A 237 0.87 2.78 11.15
CA LEU A 237 1.99 2.08 11.77
C LEU A 237 3.32 2.81 11.56
N THR A 238 3.54 3.41 10.39
CA THR A 238 4.69 4.27 10.15
C THR A 238 4.69 5.47 11.10
N ALA A 239 3.55 6.14 11.30
CA ALA A 239 3.43 7.25 12.24
C ALA A 239 3.70 6.81 13.69
N VAL A 240 3.18 5.66 14.11
CA VAL A 240 3.44 5.06 15.43
C VAL A 240 4.94 4.77 15.62
N PHE A 241 5.59 4.18 14.62
CA PHE A 241 7.03 3.85 14.71
C PHE A 241 7.91 5.10 14.75
N ILE A 242 7.57 6.13 13.97
CA ILE A 242 8.22 7.44 14.04
C ILE A 242 7.98 8.06 15.43
N GLY A 243 6.76 7.99 15.93
CA GLY A 243 6.41 8.51 17.26
C GLY A 243 7.17 7.82 18.39
N MET A 244 7.32 6.50 18.34
CA MET A 244 8.15 5.74 19.30
C MET A 244 9.63 6.12 19.24
N ALA A 245 10.14 6.48 18.06
CA ALA A 245 11.51 6.95 17.92
C ALA A 245 11.72 8.37 18.45
N ILE A 246 10.67 9.22 18.43
CA ILE A 246 10.69 10.59 18.93
C ILE A 246 10.43 10.63 20.44
N HIS A 247 9.43 9.88 20.91
CA HIS A 247 9.01 9.84 22.31
C HIS A 247 9.55 8.56 22.97
N VAL A 248 10.77 8.63 23.46
CA VAL A 248 11.35 7.52 24.22
C VAL A 248 10.71 7.52 25.62
N HIS A 249 9.80 6.59 25.84
CA HIS A 249 9.25 6.33 27.18
C HIS A 249 10.22 5.44 27.96
N HIS A 250 10.88 6.02 28.94
CA HIS A 250 11.63 5.28 29.96
C HIS A 250 10.85 5.27 31.24
#